data_e8aa7022dcd4cbd45c4de706a5a28f21
#
_entry.id   e8aa7022dcd4cbd45c4de706a5a28f21
#
_cell.length_a   1.000
_cell.length_b   1.000
_cell.length_c   1.000
_cell.angle_alpha   90.00
_cell.angle_beta   90.00
_cell.angle_gamma   90.00
#
_symmetry.space_group_name_H-M   'P 1'
#
loop_
_entity.id
_entity.type
_entity.pdbx_description
1 polymer ?
#
loop_
_entity_poly.entity_id
_entity_poly.type
_entity_poly.pdbx_seq_one_letter_code
_entity_poly.pdbx_strand_id
1 'polypeptide(L)'
;RKEELRENYNSMIQDIIKGVSKKHLTPVESKNIGKIEKEINDIINQILLETGASRVCIVKYHNGNKDMTGKSFLKMSMTNEVVNLGVAPMMSDFRDLFRSLLAYWCHEIETKECCIISDTEDLKDIDITMYQYLTVRNIEAKYGIGLKDKDGNIIGFICIEYLNKSDFDLKKINNVMIKDFPRIETLVSLDGGVEYEL
;
A
#
# COMPACT_ATOMS: atom_id res chain seq x y z
N ARG A 1 9.21 -25.18 -8.14
CA ARG A 1 9.62 -23.74 -8.11
C ARG A 1 8.68 -22.84 -7.29
N LYS A 2 7.33 -22.94 -7.44
CA LYS A 2 6.37 -22.19 -6.62
C LYS A 2 6.27 -22.73 -5.18
N GLU A 3 6.30 -24.03 -4.99
CA GLU A 3 6.30 -24.69 -3.67
C GLU A 3 7.60 -24.43 -2.91
N GLU A 4 8.72 -24.52 -3.56
CA GLU A 4 10.05 -24.24 -3.01
C GLU A 4 10.19 -22.78 -2.52
N LEU A 5 9.62 -21.82 -3.26
CA LEU A 5 9.52 -20.42 -2.82
C LEU A 5 8.65 -20.28 -1.57
N ARG A 6 7.52 -20.99 -1.52
CA ARG A 6 6.57 -20.96 -0.41
C ARG A 6 7.16 -21.59 0.86
N GLU A 7 7.91 -22.68 0.72
CA GLU A 7 8.61 -23.33 1.84
C GLU A 7 9.74 -22.45 2.38
N ASN A 8 10.54 -21.80 1.51
CA ASN A 8 11.55 -20.84 1.90
C ASN A 8 10.96 -19.61 2.62
N TYR A 9 9.81 -19.10 2.17
CA TYR A 9 9.14 -17.99 2.85
C TYR A 9 8.55 -18.42 4.21
N ASN A 10 7.96 -19.61 4.30
CA ASN A 10 7.43 -20.13 5.56
C ASN A 10 8.54 -20.41 6.59
N SER A 11 9.69 -20.94 6.16
CA SER A 11 10.86 -21.11 7.03
C SER A 11 11.38 -19.78 7.56
N MET A 12 11.47 -18.76 6.69
CA MET A 12 11.91 -17.43 7.05
C MET A 12 10.97 -16.76 8.08
N ILE A 13 9.65 -16.94 7.92
CA ILE A 13 8.64 -16.42 8.85
C ILE A 13 8.76 -17.11 10.21
N GLN A 14 8.96 -18.42 10.23
CA GLN A 14 9.12 -19.19 11.48
C GLN A 14 10.36 -18.72 12.26
N ASP A 15 11.42 -18.36 11.58
CA ASP A 15 12.66 -17.87 12.21
C ASP A 15 12.49 -16.42 12.72
N ILE A 16 11.70 -15.58 12.04
CA ILE A 16 11.34 -14.23 12.50
C ILE A 16 10.40 -14.30 13.71
N ILE A 17 9.42 -15.21 13.72
CA ILE A 17 8.46 -15.39 14.82
C ILE A 17 9.13 -15.99 16.07
N LYS A 18 10.19 -16.78 15.93
CA LYS A 18 10.87 -17.48 17.06
C LYS A 18 11.80 -16.61 17.90
N GLY A 19 11.72 -15.32 17.82
CA GLY A 19 12.32 -14.48 18.83
C GLY A 19 13.61 -13.78 18.45
N VAL A 20 13.54 -12.96 17.48
CA VAL A 20 14.55 -11.92 17.30
C VAL A 20 14.21 -10.77 18.24
N SER A 21 14.83 -10.77 19.40
CA SER A 21 14.98 -9.55 20.19
C SER A 21 15.62 -8.49 19.29
N LYS A 22 15.05 -7.29 19.26
CA LYS A 22 15.55 -5.98 18.79
C LYS A 22 17.06 -5.96 18.48
N LYS A 23 17.48 -6.49 17.33
CA LYS A 23 18.88 -6.44 16.87
C LYS A 23 18.93 -6.17 15.38
N HIS A 24 19.95 -5.47 14.97
CA HIS A 24 20.27 -5.21 13.57
C HIS A 24 20.05 -6.47 12.71
N LEU A 25 19.38 -6.28 11.57
CA LEU A 25 19.14 -7.34 10.59
C LEU A 25 20.46 -8.06 10.26
N THR A 26 20.42 -9.37 10.25
CA THR A 26 21.55 -10.13 9.73
C THR A 26 21.69 -9.91 8.22
N PRO A 27 22.87 -10.10 7.62
CA PRO A 27 23.04 -10.01 6.18
C PRO A 27 22.09 -10.91 5.35
N VAL A 28 21.69 -12.05 5.92
CA VAL A 28 20.75 -12.97 5.27
C VAL A 28 19.32 -12.42 5.31
N GLU A 29 18.89 -11.88 6.43
CA GLU A 29 17.58 -11.23 6.59
C GLU A 29 17.46 -10.01 5.69
N SER A 30 18.48 -9.14 5.67
CA SER A 30 18.55 -7.99 4.77
C SER A 30 18.44 -8.39 3.29
N LYS A 31 19.12 -9.46 2.88
CA LYS A 31 19.06 -9.98 1.52
C LYS A 31 17.67 -10.53 1.16
N ASN A 32 16.99 -11.15 2.11
CA ASN A 32 15.65 -11.70 1.90
C ASN A 32 14.60 -10.59 1.81
N ILE A 33 14.69 -9.56 2.66
CA ILE A 33 13.85 -8.36 2.58
C ILE A 33 14.01 -7.68 1.22
N GLY A 34 15.25 -7.44 0.77
CA GLY A 34 15.51 -6.82 -0.53
C GLY A 34 14.94 -7.62 -1.70
N LYS A 35 14.84 -8.96 -1.60
CA LYS A 35 14.16 -9.77 -2.62
C LYS A 35 12.66 -9.56 -2.61
N ILE A 36 12.03 -9.49 -1.42
CA ILE A 36 10.59 -9.23 -1.27
C ILE A 36 10.26 -7.84 -1.82
N GLU A 37 11.01 -6.83 -1.42
CA GLU A 37 10.84 -5.45 -1.90
C GLU A 37 10.95 -5.37 -3.43
N LYS A 38 11.96 -6.03 -4.01
CA LYS A 38 12.12 -6.08 -5.46
C LYS A 38 10.93 -6.77 -6.13
N GLU A 39 10.45 -7.89 -5.59
CA GLU A 39 9.32 -8.62 -6.15
C GLU A 39 8.02 -7.79 -6.08
N ILE A 40 7.79 -7.10 -4.97
CA ILE A 40 6.67 -6.15 -4.85
C ILE A 40 6.76 -5.07 -5.92
N ASN A 41 7.93 -4.44 -6.08
CA ASN A 41 8.14 -3.40 -7.08
C ASN A 41 7.97 -3.91 -8.50
N ASP A 42 8.42 -5.12 -8.82
CA ASP A 42 8.21 -5.73 -10.15
C ASP A 42 6.71 -5.92 -10.44
N ILE A 43 5.92 -6.35 -9.44
CA ILE A 43 4.47 -6.54 -9.61
C ILE A 43 3.74 -5.20 -9.77
N ILE A 44 4.02 -4.21 -8.92
CA ILE A 44 3.34 -2.90 -9.05
C ILE A 44 3.75 -2.17 -10.33
N ASN A 45 4.97 -2.38 -10.83
CA ASN A 45 5.38 -1.87 -12.14
C ASN A 45 4.61 -2.56 -13.28
N GLN A 46 4.37 -3.87 -13.18
CA GLN A 46 3.53 -4.59 -14.14
C GLN A 46 2.09 -4.07 -14.11
N ILE A 47 1.51 -3.84 -12.91
CA ILE A 47 0.18 -3.24 -12.77
C ILE A 47 0.13 -1.85 -13.42
N LEU A 48 1.15 -1.00 -13.20
CA LEU A 48 1.26 0.32 -13.83
C LEU A 48 1.15 0.22 -15.35
N LEU A 49 1.95 -0.66 -15.94
CA LEU A 49 2.00 -0.84 -17.40
C LEU A 49 0.70 -1.43 -17.96
N GLU A 50 0.16 -2.45 -17.30
CA GLU A 50 -1.05 -3.14 -17.76
C GLU A 50 -2.31 -2.27 -17.60
N THR A 51 -2.39 -1.42 -16.57
CA THR A 51 -3.55 -0.53 -16.34
C THR A 51 -3.45 0.80 -17.08
N GLY A 52 -2.24 1.20 -17.47
CA GLY A 52 -1.98 2.53 -18.02
C GLY A 52 -2.07 3.65 -16.98
N ALA A 53 -1.90 3.30 -15.71
CA ALA A 53 -1.99 4.25 -14.60
C ALA A 53 -0.85 5.28 -14.62
N SER A 54 -1.08 6.41 -13.96
CA SER A 54 -0.04 7.43 -13.73
C SER A 54 0.86 7.04 -12.56
N ARG A 55 0.29 6.41 -11.52
CA ARG A 55 1.01 5.93 -10.33
C ARG A 55 0.36 4.67 -9.78
N VAL A 56 1.19 3.75 -9.29
CA VAL A 56 0.78 2.64 -8.42
C VAL A 56 1.61 2.70 -7.16
N CYS A 57 0.97 2.64 -6.00
CA CYS A 57 1.67 2.70 -4.72
C CYS A 57 1.06 1.80 -3.66
N ILE A 58 1.87 1.43 -2.68
CA ILE A 58 1.46 0.70 -1.49
C ILE A 58 1.66 1.61 -0.29
N VAL A 59 0.64 1.70 0.54
CA VAL A 59 0.63 2.43 1.81
C VAL A 59 0.39 1.45 2.94
N LYS A 60 1.23 1.51 3.97
CA LYS A 60 1.09 0.70 5.18
C LYS A 60 0.65 1.54 6.36
N TYR A 61 -0.20 0.97 7.20
CA TYR A 61 -0.55 1.53 8.49
C TYR A 61 0.53 1.19 9.52
N HIS A 62 0.81 2.13 10.39
CA HIS A 62 1.72 1.92 11.51
C HIS A 62 1.32 2.77 12.72
N ASN A 63 1.87 2.41 13.89
CA ASN A 63 1.60 3.15 15.10
C ASN A 63 2.31 4.51 15.07
N GLY A 64 1.56 5.53 15.52
CA GLY A 64 2.10 6.84 15.82
C GLY A 64 2.37 7.00 17.31
N ASN A 65 2.65 8.24 17.73
CA ASN A 65 2.76 8.61 19.13
C ASN A 65 1.41 8.42 19.86
N LYS A 66 1.46 8.28 21.17
CA LYS A 66 0.26 8.24 22.01
C LYS A 66 -0.09 9.65 22.49
N ASP A 67 -1.38 9.92 22.66
CA ASP A 67 -1.86 11.11 23.33
C ASP A 67 -1.70 11.02 24.87
N MET A 68 -2.08 12.05 25.58
CA MET A 68 -2.01 12.10 27.03
C MET A 68 -2.90 11.05 27.74
N THR A 69 -3.88 10.49 27.01
CA THR A 69 -4.76 9.42 27.51
C THR A 69 -4.22 8.02 27.20
N GLY A 70 -3.06 7.92 26.53
CA GLY A 70 -2.44 6.67 26.10
C GLY A 70 -3.02 6.11 24.79
N LYS A 71 -3.94 6.84 24.13
CA LYS A 71 -4.53 6.43 22.86
C LYS A 71 -3.54 6.67 21.71
N SER A 72 -3.30 5.66 20.90
CA SER A 72 -2.40 5.77 19.76
C SER A 72 -3.01 6.59 18.63
N PHE A 73 -2.23 7.52 18.07
CA PHE A 73 -2.52 8.12 16.78
C PHE A 73 -2.08 7.17 15.68
N LEU A 74 -3.04 6.70 14.89
CA LEU A 74 -2.71 5.85 13.75
C LEU A 74 -2.14 6.68 12.61
N LYS A 75 -1.03 6.22 12.08
CA LYS A 75 -0.32 6.82 10.95
C LYS A 75 -0.26 5.88 9.77
N MET A 76 0.14 6.43 8.64
CA MET A 76 0.37 5.68 7.40
C MET A 76 1.55 6.27 6.64
N SER A 77 2.26 5.40 5.93
CA SER A 77 3.37 5.79 5.06
C SER A 77 3.32 5.01 3.75
N MET A 78 3.68 5.68 2.66
CA MET A 78 3.89 5.01 1.38
C MET A 78 5.21 4.25 1.44
N THR A 79 5.16 2.95 1.25
CA THR A 79 6.34 2.06 1.33
C THR A 79 6.90 1.71 -0.04
N ASN A 80 6.04 1.69 -1.06
CA ASN A 80 6.42 1.38 -2.43
C ASN A 80 5.68 2.31 -3.39
N GLU A 81 6.36 2.76 -4.43
CA GLU A 81 5.80 3.63 -5.46
C GLU A 81 6.45 3.34 -6.81
N VAL A 82 5.64 3.28 -7.84
CA VAL A 82 6.07 3.34 -9.24
C VAL A 82 5.24 4.39 -9.95
N VAL A 83 5.89 5.16 -10.81
CA VAL A 83 5.28 6.27 -11.56
C VAL A 83 5.54 6.14 -13.04
N ASN A 84 4.59 6.59 -13.85
CA ASN A 84 4.75 6.65 -15.30
C ASN A 84 5.66 7.84 -15.69
N LEU A 85 6.12 7.84 -16.93
CA LEU A 85 6.96 8.92 -17.47
C LEU A 85 6.27 10.27 -17.30
N GLY A 86 7.01 11.26 -16.80
CA GLY A 86 6.52 12.63 -16.58
C GLY A 86 5.70 12.82 -15.29
N VAL A 87 5.47 11.78 -14.51
CA VAL A 87 4.78 11.86 -13.22
C VAL A 87 5.80 12.01 -12.09
N ALA A 88 5.64 13.03 -11.26
CA ALA A 88 6.52 13.25 -10.11
C ALA A 88 6.27 12.20 -9.02
N PRO A 89 7.31 11.54 -8.47
CA PRO A 89 7.18 10.71 -7.27
C PRO A 89 6.70 11.53 -6.07
N MET A 90 5.94 10.88 -5.17
CA MET A 90 5.43 11.53 -3.94
C MET A 90 5.66 10.71 -2.67
N MET A 91 6.41 9.62 -2.75
CA MET A 91 6.65 8.74 -1.60
C MET A 91 7.35 9.49 -0.44
N SER A 92 8.27 10.41 -0.74
CA SER A 92 8.93 11.24 0.28
C SER A 92 7.97 12.14 1.05
N ASP A 93 6.90 12.61 0.40
CA ASP A 93 5.90 13.49 0.99
C ASP A 93 4.80 12.72 1.73
N PHE A 94 4.70 11.42 1.47
CA PHE A 94 3.71 10.53 2.07
C PHE A 94 4.36 9.64 3.16
N ARG A 95 4.91 10.31 4.19
CA ARG A 95 5.55 9.66 5.35
C ARG A 95 4.87 10.11 6.63
N ASP A 96 4.64 9.17 7.54
CA ASP A 96 4.12 9.45 8.89
C ASP A 96 2.85 10.31 8.93
N LEU A 97 2.02 10.22 7.89
CA LEU A 97 0.78 10.96 7.82
C LEU A 97 -0.25 10.37 8.78
N PHE A 98 -0.99 11.24 9.47
CA PHE A 98 -2.12 10.80 10.28
C PHE A 98 -3.21 10.22 9.36
N ARG A 99 -3.76 9.05 9.72
CA ARG A 99 -4.86 8.41 8.97
C ARG A 99 -6.08 9.32 8.89
N SER A 100 -6.31 10.17 9.90
CA SER A 100 -7.38 11.14 9.92
C SER A 100 -7.32 12.17 8.79
N LEU A 101 -6.15 12.38 8.18
CA LEU A 101 -6.02 13.24 6.99
C LEU A 101 -6.78 12.70 5.78
N LEU A 102 -6.86 11.37 5.65
CA LEU A 102 -7.61 10.68 4.60
C LEU A 102 -8.70 9.80 5.22
N ALA A 103 -9.45 10.34 6.18
CA ALA A 103 -10.45 9.61 6.96
C ALA A 103 -11.51 8.95 6.08
N TYR A 104 -12.02 9.65 5.07
CA TYR A 104 -12.97 9.11 4.11
C TYR A 104 -12.40 7.88 3.38
N TRP A 105 -11.20 8.01 2.80
CA TRP A 105 -10.52 6.95 2.08
C TRP A 105 -10.26 5.71 2.95
N CYS A 106 -9.70 5.93 4.14
CA CYS A 106 -9.42 4.84 5.08
C CYS A 106 -10.69 4.14 5.55
N HIS A 107 -11.77 4.88 5.81
CA HIS A 107 -13.06 4.31 6.20
C HIS A 107 -13.66 3.43 5.10
N GLU A 108 -13.66 3.90 3.85
CA GLU A 108 -14.16 3.12 2.71
C GLU A 108 -13.36 1.81 2.54
N ILE A 109 -12.03 1.89 2.61
CA ILE A 109 -11.15 0.71 2.53
C ILE A 109 -11.42 -0.28 3.68
N GLU A 110 -11.60 0.21 4.91
CA GLU A 110 -11.82 -0.65 6.08
C GLU A 110 -13.20 -1.28 6.12
N THR A 111 -14.21 -0.61 5.59
CA THR A 111 -15.60 -1.09 5.64
C THR A 111 -16.02 -1.85 4.40
N LYS A 112 -15.50 -1.49 3.23
CA LYS A 112 -15.88 -2.06 1.93
C LYS A 112 -14.74 -2.83 1.24
N GLU A 113 -13.56 -2.88 1.88
CA GLU A 113 -12.32 -3.48 1.36
C GLU A 113 -11.75 -2.78 0.11
N CYS A 114 -12.47 -1.86 -0.49
CA CYS A 114 -12.03 -1.07 -1.64
C CYS A 114 -12.66 0.34 -1.61
N CYS A 115 -12.00 1.27 -2.29
CA CYS A 115 -12.53 2.60 -2.57
C CYS A 115 -12.26 2.97 -4.03
N ILE A 116 -13.28 3.43 -4.73
CA ILE A 116 -13.21 3.78 -6.14
C ILE A 116 -13.69 5.22 -6.32
N ILE A 117 -12.81 6.07 -6.84
CA ILE A 117 -13.08 7.45 -7.19
C ILE A 117 -12.83 7.57 -8.70
N SER A 118 -13.88 7.46 -9.49
CA SER A 118 -13.80 7.55 -10.95
C SER A 118 -13.68 8.99 -11.46
N ASP A 119 -14.12 9.94 -10.64
CA ASP A 119 -13.97 11.37 -10.87
C ASP A 119 -13.78 12.08 -9.51
N THR A 120 -12.63 12.73 -9.33
CA THR A 120 -12.34 13.49 -8.10
C THR A 120 -13.34 14.61 -7.86
N GLU A 121 -13.97 15.16 -8.89
CA GLU A 121 -14.99 16.20 -8.78
C GLU A 121 -16.21 15.76 -7.95
N ASP A 122 -16.55 14.46 -7.97
CA ASP A 122 -17.67 13.90 -7.20
C ASP A 122 -17.46 14.00 -5.69
N LEU A 123 -16.22 14.20 -5.24
CA LEU A 123 -15.89 14.34 -3.81
C LEU A 123 -16.20 15.71 -3.23
N LYS A 124 -16.47 16.73 -4.02
CA LYS A 124 -16.72 18.09 -3.53
C LYS A 124 -17.82 18.15 -2.49
N ASP A 125 -18.87 17.37 -2.69
CA ASP A 125 -20.05 17.35 -1.81
C ASP A 125 -20.04 16.16 -0.82
N ILE A 126 -18.99 15.31 -0.88
CA ILE A 126 -18.86 14.11 -0.04
C ILE A 126 -17.80 14.33 1.04
N ASP A 127 -16.56 14.67 0.65
CA ASP A 127 -15.43 14.91 1.55
C ASP A 127 -14.47 15.94 0.94
N ILE A 128 -14.58 17.17 1.42
CA ILE A 128 -13.78 18.28 0.91
C ILE A 128 -12.28 18.10 1.17
N THR A 129 -11.91 17.41 2.24
CA THR A 129 -10.50 17.16 2.58
C THR A 129 -9.88 16.21 1.56
N MET A 130 -10.56 15.12 1.24
CA MET A 130 -10.11 14.17 0.22
C MET A 130 -10.11 14.82 -1.17
N TYR A 131 -11.14 15.60 -1.50
CA TYR A 131 -11.18 16.38 -2.74
C TYR A 131 -9.94 17.27 -2.88
N GLN A 132 -9.65 18.10 -1.86
CA GLN A 132 -8.49 18.98 -1.88
C GLN A 132 -7.17 18.20 -1.95
N TYR A 133 -7.07 17.11 -1.21
CA TYR A 133 -5.89 16.26 -1.23
C TYR A 133 -5.56 15.75 -2.63
N LEU A 134 -6.56 15.28 -3.38
CA LEU A 134 -6.39 14.76 -4.74
C LEU A 134 -6.16 15.89 -5.75
N THR A 135 -6.93 16.96 -5.66
CA THR A 135 -6.87 18.10 -6.60
C THR A 135 -5.49 18.77 -6.59
N VAL A 136 -4.92 19.03 -5.40
CA VAL A 136 -3.57 19.65 -5.28
C VAL A 136 -2.49 18.76 -5.93
N ARG A 137 -2.75 17.48 -6.05
CA ARG A 137 -1.84 16.50 -6.67
C ARG A 137 -2.18 16.15 -8.11
N ASN A 138 -3.16 16.86 -8.68
CA ASN A 138 -3.67 16.61 -10.04
C ASN A 138 -4.16 15.15 -10.25
N ILE A 139 -4.67 14.50 -9.20
CA ILE A 139 -5.23 13.15 -9.30
C ILE A 139 -6.71 13.29 -9.62
N GLU A 140 -7.12 12.86 -10.83
CA GLU A 140 -8.49 12.95 -11.30
C GLU A 140 -9.31 11.68 -11.05
N ALA A 141 -8.64 10.52 -10.97
CA ALA A 141 -9.29 9.27 -10.60
C ALA A 141 -8.35 8.38 -9.77
N LYS A 142 -8.95 7.58 -8.89
CA LYS A 142 -8.19 6.73 -7.95
C LYS A 142 -8.96 5.45 -7.64
N TYR A 143 -8.22 4.34 -7.63
CA TYR A 143 -8.69 3.03 -7.19
C TYR A 143 -7.84 2.58 -6.01
N GLY A 144 -8.46 1.98 -5.00
CA GLY A 144 -7.74 1.39 -3.89
C GLY A 144 -8.38 0.11 -3.39
N ILE A 145 -7.55 -0.81 -2.90
CA ILE A 145 -7.97 -2.06 -2.29
C ILE A 145 -7.16 -2.32 -1.02
N GLY A 146 -7.84 -2.75 0.04
CA GLY A 146 -7.23 -3.01 1.34
C GLY A 146 -6.32 -4.24 1.31
N LEU A 147 -5.15 -4.12 1.91
CA LEU A 147 -4.21 -5.20 2.13
C LEU A 147 -4.45 -5.80 3.52
N LYS A 148 -4.56 -7.11 3.60
CA LYS A 148 -4.86 -7.83 4.85
C LYS A 148 -3.66 -8.59 5.35
N ASP A 149 -3.56 -8.69 6.66
CA ASP A 149 -2.68 -9.64 7.32
C ASP A 149 -3.29 -11.06 7.32
N LYS A 150 -2.56 -12.01 7.90
CA LYS A 150 -3.00 -13.41 8.04
C LYS A 150 -4.28 -13.60 8.88
N ASP A 151 -4.60 -12.62 9.71
CA ASP A 151 -5.77 -12.64 10.61
C ASP A 151 -6.97 -11.89 10.00
N GLY A 152 -6.81 -11.36 8.77
CA GLY A 152 -7.84 -10.64 8.02
C GLY A 152 -7.97 -9.15 8.36
N ASN A 153 -7.05 -8.60 9.16
CA ASN A 153 -7.06 -7.18 9.49
C ASN A 153 -6.47 -6.35 8.35
N ILE A 154 -7.07 -5.21 8.05
CA ILE A 154 -6.52 -4.25 7.07
C ILE A 154 -5.26 -3.60 7.66
N ILE A 155 -4.13 -3.85 7.04
CA ILE A 155 -2.81 -3.31 7.42
C ILE A 155 -2.31 -2.18 6.54
N GLY A 156 -3.08 -1.83 5.52
CA GLY A 156 -2.76 -0.81 4.54
C GLY A 156 -3.59 -0.97 3.28
N PHE A 157 -3.13 -0.42 2.19
CA PHE A 157 -3.82 -0.51 0.91
C PHE A 157 -2.86 -0.33 -0.27
N ILE A 158 -3.25 -0.85 -1.43
CA ILE A 158 -2.65 -0.51 -2.72
C ILE A 158 -3.52 0.52 -3.41
N CYS A 159 -2.90 1.51 -4.06
CA CYS A 159 -3.56 2.53 -4.87
C CYS A 159 -3.10 2.48 -6.32
N ILE A 160 -4.05 2.74 -7.21
CA ILE A 160 -3.83 2.98 -8.63
C ILE A 160 -4.41 4.37 -8.94
N GLU A 161 -3.57 5.31 -9.39
CA GLU A 161 -3.93 6.72 -9.54
C GLU A 161 -3.76 7.18 -11.00
N TYR A 162 -4.68 8.03 -11.43
CA TYR A 162 -4.73 8.59 -12.77
C TYR A 162 -4.76 10.11 -12.69
N LEU A 163 -3.81 10.77 -13.37
CA LEU A 163 -3.79 12.22 -13.53
C LEU A 163 -4.79 12.68 -14.58
N ASN A 164 -5.27 11.77 -15.42
CA ASN A 164 -6.33 12.00 -16.37
C ASN A 164 -7.39 10.91 -16.21
N LYS A 165 -8.59 11.29 -15.81
CA LYS A 165 -9.71 10.33 -15.61
C LYS A 165 -10.15 9.62 -16.88
N SER A 166 -9.83 10.15 -18.07
CA SER A 166 -10.13 9.45 -19.33
C SER A 166 -9.35 8.15 -19.50
N ASP A 167 -8.24 7.98 -18.77
CA ASP A 167 -7.42 6.77 -18.78
C ASP A 167 -7.90 5.72 -17.78
N PHE A 168 -8.85 6.10 -16.89
CA PHE A 168 -9.41 5.23 -15.87
C PHE A 168 -10.38 4.22 -16.48
N ASP A 169 -10.01 2.95 -16.46
CA ASP A 169 -10.85 1.82 -16.92
C ASP A 169 -11.00 0.79 -15.80
N LEU A 170 -12.12 0.86 -15.08
CA LEU A 170 -12.39 -0.02 -13.94
C LEU A 170 -12.38 -1.51 -14.32
N LYS A 171 -12.87 -1.86 -15.52
CA LYS A 171 -12.87 -3.26 -15.99
C LYS A 171 -11.46 -3.77 -16.19
N LYS A 172 -10.61 -2.96 -16.80
CA LYS A 172 -9.19 -3.26 -17.01
C LYS A 172 -8.46 -3.40 -15.68
N ILE A 173 -8.67 -2.45 -14.75
CA ILE A 173 -8.09 -2.49 -13.41
C ILE A 173 -8.49 -3.77 -12.69
N ASN A 174 -9.79 -4.12 -12.66
CA ASN A 174 -10.26 -5.32 -11.98
C ASN A 174 -9.64 -6.59 -12.56
N ASN A 175 -9.51 -6.71 -13.88
CA ASN A 175 -8.88 -7.87 -14.52
C ASN A 175 -7.41 -8.03 -14.10
N VAL A 176 -6.66 -6.94 -14.01
CA VAL A 176 -5.27 -6.94 -13.56
C VAL A 176 -5.19 -7.29 -12.07
N MET A 177 -6.03 -6.67 -11.24
CA MET A 177 -6.01 -6.88 -9.80
C MET A 177 -6.43 -8.30 -9.40
N ILE A 178 -7.40 -8.93 -10.04
CA ILE A 178 -7.75 -10.34 -9.79
C ILE A 178 -6.53 -11.24 -9.97
N LYS A 179 -5.67 -10.95 -10.93
CA LYS A 179 -4.46 -11.73 -11.23
C LYS A 179 -3.33 -11.47 -10.23
N ASP A 180 -3.05 -10.21 -9.93
CA ASP A 180 -1.80 -9.79 -9.27
C ASP A 180 -1.96 -9.48 -7.78
N PHE A 181 -3.16 -9.07 -7.32
CA PHE A 181 -3.41 -8.66 -5.95
C PHE A 181 -3.13 -9.76 -4.90
N PRO A 182 -3.54 -11.03 -5.07
CA PRO A 182 -3.28 -12.06 -4.06
C PRO A 182 -1.79 -12.27 -3.77
N ARG A 183 -0.95 -12.07 -4.78
CA ARG A 183 0.50 -12.17 -4.63
C ARG A 183 1.08 -10.98 -3.86
N ILE A 184 0.60 -9.76 -4.17
CA ILE A 184 1.01 -8.55 -3.44
C ILE A 184 0.60 -8.66 -1.98
N GLU A 185 -0.65 -9.02 -1.69
CA GLU A 185 -1.14 -9.15 -0.32
C GLU A 185 -0.29 -10.13 0.49
N THR A 186 0.06 -11.27 -0.10
CA THR A 186 0.96 -12.24 0.53
C THR A 186 2.33 -11.64 0.83
N LEU A 187 2.97 -10.99 -0.15
CA LEU A 187 4.31 -10.40 0.01
C LEU A 187 4.33 -9.27 1.04
N VAL A 188 3.33 -8.39 1.02
CA VAL A 188 3.22 -7.26 1.96
C VAL A 188 2.96 -7.76 3.39
N SER A 189 2.17 -8.82 3.55
CA SER A 189 1.94 -9.48 4.84
C SER A 189 3.23 -10.08 5.41
N LEU A 190 4.13 -10.58 4.57
CA LEU A 190 5.43 -11.12 4.95
C LEU A 190 6.42 -10.03 5.38
N ASP A 191 6.42 -8.91 4.67
CA ASP A 191 7.30 -7.77 4.92
C ASP A 191 6.93 -7.01 6.23
N GLY A 192 5.67 -7.12 6.68
CA GLY A 192 5.18 -6.50 7.92
C GLY A 192 5.68 -7.12 9.24
N GLY A 193 6.42 -8.23 9.19
CA GLY A 193 6.91 -8.95 10.39
C GLY A 193 8.19 -8.38 11.02
N VAL A 194 8.80 -7.36 10.41
CA VAL A 194 10.02 -6.72 10.94
C VAL A 194 9.65 -5.36 11.52
N GLU A 195 9.55 -5.28 12.86
CA GLU A 195 9.48 -3.99 13.56
C GLU A 195 10.86 -3.32 13.44
N TYR A 196 10.94 -2.28 12.62
CA TYR A 196 12.08 -1.35 12.65
C TYR A 196 11.92 -0.44 13.87
N GLU A 197 12.74 -0.61 14.89
CA GLU A 197 12.94 0.45 15.87
C GLU A 197 13.87 1.50 15.25
N LEU A 198 13.34 2.70 15.07
CA LEU A 198 14.10 3.92 14.80
C LEU A 198 14.76 4.42 16.08
#